data_710230f3a1473ec64d10ba31a32c54ef
#
_entry.id   710230f3a1473ec64d10ba31a32c54ef
#
_cell.length_a   1.000
_cell.length_b   1.000
_cell.length_c   1.000
_cell.angle_alpha   90.00
_cell.angle_beta   90.00
_cell.angle_gamma   90.00
#
_symmetry.space_group_name_H-M   'P 1'
#
loop_
_entity.id
_entity.type
_entity.pdbx_description
1 polymer ?
#
loop_
_entity_poly.entity_id
_entity_poly.type
_entity_poly.pdbx_seq_one_letter_code
_entity_poly.pdbx_strand_id
1 'polypeptide(L)'
;AAPKVAQKGEYVGNHPHKNQSYFGDAIKHGFREETKKIPLLIGTVLGEFDFGPAISGKYEFTKKEVEEKVSDALGEEGIDLIDEFLKIYPDKAPIDLLSVDTIFREPTIRFIKERVKCPDSKIYSFQFTYEFPMFDGKIAWHCSEIPFAFHNIDKVPVCNCGEETNRMQEQICQAWVSFARTGKPEISGIEWPACADGDEAVMMLDKECRIRHNPDHELVNRLKKLQTAEHSVENVQH
;
A
#
# COMPACT_ATOMS: atom_id res chain seq x y z
N ALA A 1 -10.75 -30.71 4.44
CA ALA A 1 -9.82 -31.13 3.36
C ALA A 1 -8.37 -30.77 3.69
N ALA A 2 -8.07 -29.53 4.11
CA ALA A 2 -6.72 -29.08 4.43
C ALA A 2 -5.94 -29.97 5.43
N PRO A 3 -6.51 -30.40 6.58
CA PRO A 3 -5.81 -31.27 7.51
C PRO A 3 -5.39 -32.64 6.93
N LYS A 4 -6.21 -33.18 6.01
CA LYS A 4 -5.90 -34.47 5.36
C LYS A 4 -4.78 -34.38 4.33
N VAL A 5 -4.67 -33.22 3.67
CA VAL A 5 -3.60 -32.95 2.69
C VAL A 5 -2.29 -32.68 3.42
N ALA A 6 -2.32 -31.89 4.50
CA ALA A 6 -1.14 -31.61 5.33
C ALA A 6 -0.55 -32.90 5.94
N GLN A 7 -1.40 -33.88 6.31
CA GLN A 7 -0.94 -35.21 6.81
C GLN A 7 -0.16 -36.01 5.76
N LYS A 8 -0.32 -35.69 4.47
CA LYS A 8 0.44 -36.34 3.38
C LYS A 8 1.74 -35.59 3.04
N GLY A 9 2.10 -34.57 3.80
CA GLY A 9 3.28 -33.75 3.55
C GLY A 9 3.15 -32.78 2.35
N GLU A 10 1.95 -32.62 1.79
CA GLU A 10 1.70 -31.66 0.72
C GLU A 10 1.43 -30.28 1.31
N TYR A 11 2.09 -29.24 0.78
CA TYR A 11 1.83 -27.87 1.18
C TYR A 11 0.48 -27.39 0.63
N VAL A 12 -0.42 -27.05 1.53
CA VAL A 12 -1.72 -26.44 1.19
C VAL A 12 -1.66 -24.96 1.54
N GLY A 13 -1.36 -24.13 0.55
CA GLY A 13 -1.40 -22.69 0.69
C GLY A 13 -2.83 -22.16 0.90
N ASN A 14 -2.97 -21.06 1.61
CA ASN A 14 -4.24 -20.37 1.84
C ASN A 14 -4.60 -19.43 0.66
N HIS A 15 -4.33 -19.85 -0.57
CA HIS A 15 -4.66 -19.08 -1.77
C HIS A 15 -5.73 -19.79 -2.61
N PRO A 16 -6.52 -19.04 -3.41
CA PRO A 16 -7.54 -19.62 -4.26
C PRO A 16 -6.96 -20.59 -5.29
N HIS A 17 -7.60 -21.74 -5.46
CA HIS A 17 -7.26 -22.73 -6.49
C HIS A 17 -8.18 -22.62 -7.70
N LYS A 18 -7.62 -22.81 -8.90
CA LYS A 18 -8.39 -22.82 -10.16
C LYS A 18 -9.53 -23.82 -10.09
N ASN A 19 -10.73 -23.37 -10.49
CA ASN A 19 -11.94 -24.17 -10.61
C ASN A 19 -12.89 -23.51 -11.64
N GLN A 20 -14.12 -23.96 -11.72
CA GLN A 20 -15.12 -23.42 -12.65
C GLN A 20 -15.46 -21.94 -12.41
N SER A 21 -15.30 -21.45 -11.17
CA SER A 21 -15.61 -20.06 -10.77
C SER A 21 -14.39 -19.17 -10.64
N TYR A 22 -13.20 -19.73 -10.43
CA TYR A 22 -11.94 -19.04 -10.31
C TYR A 22 -10.93 -19.52 -11.34
N PHE A 23 -10.63 -18.72 -12.34
CA PHE A 23 -9.76 -19.08 -13.46
C PHE A 23 -8.26 -18.92 -13.17
N GLY A 24 -7.91 -18.42 -11.99
CA GLY A 24 -6.56 -18.14 -11.55
C GLY A 24 -6.25 -16.65 -11.51
N ASP A 25 -4.96 -16.32 -11.47
CA ASP A 25 -4.46 -14.96 -11.43
C ASP A 25 -4.97 -14.14 -12.63
N ALA A 26 -5.73 -13.09 -12.35
CA ALA A 26 -6.32 -12.23 -13.38
C ALA A 26 -5.27 -11.49 -14.24
N ILE A 27 -4.10 -11.22 -13.69
CA ILE A 27 -2.98 -10.61 -14.44
C ILE A 27 -2.47 -11.58 -15.52
N LYS A 28 -2.44 -12.89 -15.22
CA LYS A 28 -1.95 -13.92 -16.15
C LYS A 28 -3.03 -14.44 -17.10
N HIS A 29 -4.28 -14.48 -16.65
CA HIS A 29 -5.37 -15.15 -17.37
C HIS A 29 -6.44 -14.20 -17.90
N GLY A 30 -6.31 -12.89 -17.61
CA GLY A 30 -7.30 -11.87 -17.98
C GLY A 30 -8.46 -11.79 -16.99
N PHE A 31 -9.24 -10.74 -17.13
CA PHE A 31 -10.42 -10.46 -16.33
C PHE A 31 -11.67 -11.06 -17.00
N ARG A 32 -12.59 -11.55 -16.20
CA ARG A 32 -13.88 -12.07 -16.68
C ARG A 32 -14.70 -10.92 -17.28
N GLU A 33 -15.40 -11.21 -18.39
CA GLU A 33 -16.21 -10.20 -19.11
C GLU A 33 -17.22 -9.51 -18.19
N GLU A 34 -17.87 -10.28 -17.31
CA GLU A 34 -18.88 -9.78 -16.38
C GLU A 34 -18.33 -8.79 -15.35
N THR A 35 -17.02 -8.84 -15.08
CA THR A 35 -16.37 -8.00 -14.06
C THR A 35 -15.67 -6.78 -14.64
N LYS A 36 -15.40 -6.74 -15.95
CA LYS A 36 -14.60 -5.69 -16.59
C LYS A 36 -15.16 -4.27 -16.41
N LYS A 37 -16.49 -4.15 -16.33
CA LYS A 37 -17.19 -2.87 -16.16
C LYS A 37 -17.54 -2.52 -14.73
N ILE A 38 -17.27 -3.41 -13.77
CA ILE A 38 -17.54 -3.13 -12.36
C ILE A 38 -16.49 -2.13 -11.87
N PRO A 39 -16.89 -0.96 -11.34
CA PRO A 39 -15.94 -0.02 -10.76
C PRO A 39 -15.14 -0.65 -9.61
N LEU A 40 -13.90 -0.25 -9.47
CA LEU A 40 -12.99 -0.74 -8.44
C LEU A 40 -12.37 0.43 -7.67
N LEU A 41 -12.46 0.40 -6.35
CA LEU A 41 -11.67 1.22 -5.44
C LEU A 41 -10.65 0.29 -4.77
N ILE A 42 -9.37 0.53 -4.98
CA ILE A 42 -8.27 -0.34 -4.54
C ILE A 42 -7.12 0.51 -4.01
N GLY A 43 -6.45 0.03 -2.98
CA GLY A 43 -5.28 0.72 -2.46
C GLY A 43 -4.54 -0.09 -1.41
N THR A 44 -3.52 0.53 -0.85
CA THR A 44 -2.64 -0.04 0.17
C THR A 44 -2.33 1.00 1.24
N VAL A 45 -1.73 0.58 2.34
CA VAL A 45 -1.11 1.50 3.30
C VAL A 45 0.40 1.55 3.07
N LEU A 46 1.06 2.60 3.56
CA LEU A 46 2.49 2.83 3.30
C LEU A 46 3.37 1.71 3.85
N GLY A 47 3.09 1.22 5.08
CA GLY A 47 3.87 0.21 5.77
C GLY A 47 3.06 -1.03 6.14
N GLU A 48 2.47 -1.75 5.17
CA GLU A 48 1.56 -2.88 5.39
C GLU A 48 2.06 -3.89 6.43
N PHE A 49 3.35 -4.24 6.41
CA PHE A 49 3.93 -5.23 7.31
C PHE A 49 4.82 -4.64 8.40
N ASP A 50 4.79 -3.33 8.58
CA ASP A 50 5.48 -2.66 9.68
C ASP A 50 4.68 -2.76 10.99
N PHE A 51 4.66 -3.96 11.58
CA PHE A 51 3.96 -4.24 12.84
C PHE A 51 4.75 -3.88 14.10
N GLY A 52 6.03 -3.54 13.95
CA GLY A 52 6.88 -3.12 15.05
C GLY A 52 6.53 -1.71 15.58
N PRO A 53 7.07 -1.30 16.71
CA PRO A 53 7.03 0.10 17.12
C PRO A 53 7.76 0.96 16.10
N ALA A 54 7.42 2.25 16.04
CA ALA A 54 8.23 3.19 15.27
C ALA A 54 9.67 3.24 15.83
N ILE A 55 10.61 3.60 14.97
CA ILE A 55 12.01 3.78 15.36
C ILE A 55 12.09 5.03 16.20
N SER A 56 12.40 4.88 17.51
CA SER A 56 12.51 6.02 18.43
C SER A 56 13.61 6.98 17.98
N GLY A 57 13.33 8.28 18.06
CA GLY A 57 14.27 9.33 17.65
C GLY A 57 14.56 9.36 16.14
N LYS A 58 13.72 8.76 15.31
CA LYS A 58 13.96 8.61 13.85
C LYS A 58 14.19 9.94 13.12
N TYR A 59 13.64 11.04 13.62
CA TYR A 59 13.84 12.39 13.07
C TYR A 59 15.14 13.05 13.52
N GLU A 60 15.84 12.48 14.51
CA GLU A 60 17.11 12.97 15.04
C GLU A 60 18.32 12.27 14.39
N PHE A 61 18.09 11.21 13.61
CA PHE A 61 19.18 10.49 12.95
C PHE A 61 19.94 11.41 11.99
N THR A 62 21.26 11.38 12.11
CA THR A 62 22.12 12.01 11.11
C THR A 62 22.02 11.27 9.78
N LYS A 63 22.36 11.98 8.69
CA LYS A 63 22.41 11.38 7.36
C LYS A 63 23.22 10.08 7.34
N LYS A 64 24.37 10.08 7.99
CA LYS A 64 25.27 8.91 8.07
C LYS A 64 24.60 7.72 8.77
N GLU A 65 23.91 7.94 9.89
CA GLU A 65 23.21 6.87 10.62
C GLU A 65 22.07 6.27 9.78
N VAL A 66 21.38 7.11 8.99
CA VAL A 66 20.35 6.62 8.07
C VAL A 66 20.98 5.78 6.95
N GLU A 67 22.05 6.29 6.31
CA GLU A 67 22.77 5.59 5.25
C GLU A 67 23.32 4.24 5.73
N GLU A 68 23.92 4.17 6.92
CA GLU A 68 24.40 2.93 7.53
C GLU A 68 23.27 1.92 7.71
N LYS A 69 22.15 2.35 8.32
CA LYS A 69 20.99 1.46 8.55
C LYS A 69 20.34 0.98 7.25
N VAL A 70 20.25 1.84 6.25
CA VAL A 70 19.68 1.49 4.93
C VAL A 70 20.63 0.56 4.18
N SER A 71 21.94 0.81 4.24
CA SER A 71 22.94 -0.07 3.64
C SER A 71 22.96 -1.45 4.31
N ASP A 72 22.81 -1.51 5.62
CA ASP A 72 22.72 -2.78 6.37
C ASP A 72 21.50 -3.61 5.97
N ALA A 73 20.38 -2.95 5.65
CA ALA A 73 19.11 -3.60 5.34
C ALA A 73 18.88 -3.85 3.83
N LEU A 74 19.44 -3.04 2.94
CA LEU A 74 19.15 -3.06 1.51
C LEU A 74 20.41 -3.06 0.63
N GLY A 75 21.61 -3.11 1.24
CA GLY A 75 22.87 -2.94 0.53
C GLY A 75 23.14 -1.47 0.14
N GLU A 76 24.31 -1.21 -0.40
CA GLU A 76 24.74 0.13 -0.84
C GLU A 76 23.79 0.77 -1.86
N GLU A 77 23.17 -0.02 -2.73
CA GLU A 77 22.19 0.45 -3.71
C GLU A 77 20.91 1.01 -3.06
N GLY A 78 20.63 0.64 -1.81
CA GLY A 78 19.50 1.17 -1.04
C GLY A 78 19.66 2.64 -0.67
N ILE A 79 20.89 3.14 -0.52
CA ILE A 79 21.18 4.53 -0.15
C ILE A 79 20.60 5.52 -1.18
N ASP A 80 20.69 5.20 -2.46
CA ASP A 80 20.17 6.04 -3.54
C ASP A 80 18.63 6.18 -3.49
N LEU A 81 17.94 5.26 -2.80
CA LEU A 81 16.48 5.32 -2.67
C LEU A 81 16.00 6.30 -1.60
N ILE A 82 16.87 6.77 -0.71
CA ILE A 82 16.51 7.71 0.37
C ILE A 82 15.98 9.02 -0.22
N ASP A 83 16.71 9.59 -1.16
CA ASP A 83 16.31 10.84 -1.81
C ASP A 83 15.05 10.66 -2.68
N GLU A 84 14.87 9.51 -3.31
CA GLU A 84 13.67 9.17 -4.07
C GLU A 84 12.46 9.05 -3.15
N PHE A 85 12.60 8.37 -2.02
CA PHE A 85 11.57 8.25 -0.99
C PHE A 85 11.14 9.61 -0.47
N LEU A 86 12.08 10.49 -0.12
CA LEU A 86 11.78 11.82 0.40
C LEU A 86 11.13 12.76 -0.61
N LYS A 87 11.34 12.58 -1.92
CA LYS A 87 10.59 13.30 -2.97
C LYS A 87 9.13 12.89 -3.02
N ILE A 88 8.83 11.64 -2.68
CA ILE A 88 7.47 11.11 -2.66
C ILE A 88 6.79 11.42 -1.33
N TYR A 89 7.49 11.24 -0.22
CA TYR A 89 7.01 11.38 1.15
C TYR A 89 7.86 12.39 1.95
N PRO A 90 7.78 13.69 1.64
CA PRO A 90 8.69 14.70 2.18
C PRO A 90 8.52 14.98 3.67
N ASP A 91 7.41 14.55 4.25
CA ASP A 91 7.04 14.70 5.66
C ASP A 91 7.36 13.46 6.51
N LYS A 92 7.95 12.42 5.91
CA LYS A 92 8.37 11.20 6.61
C LYS A 92 9.85 11.24 6.96
N ALA A 93 10.24 10.50 7.99
CA ALA A 93 11.66 10.35 8.32
C ALA A 93 12.39 9.51 7.25
N PRO A 94 13.64 9.85 6.87
CA PRO A 94 14.38 9.12 5.83
C PRO A 94 14.46 7.61 6.06
N ILE A 95 14.53 7.18 7.32
CA ILE A 95 14.60 5.78 7.71
C ILE A 95 13.28 5.01 7.47
N ASP A 96 12.15 5.69 7.35
CA ASP A 96 10.86 5.07 7.04
C ASP A 96 10.84 4.43 5.63
N LEU A 97 11.85 4.71 4.80
CA LEU A 97 12.10 3.97 3.57
C LEU A 97 12.09 2.45 3.80
N LEU A 98 12.65 1.98 4.93
CA LEU A 98 12.74 0.56 5.25
C LEU A 98 11.39 -0.08 5.57
N SER A 99 10.38 0.73 5.86
CA SER A 99 9.03 0.28 6.18
C SER A 99 8.07 0.32 4.98
N VAL A 100 8.53 0.81 3.80
CA VAL A 100 7.70 0.89 2.60
C VAL A 100 7.27 -0.52 2.15
N ASP A 101 5.96 -0.71 2.00
CA ASP A 101 5.42 -1.99 1.54
C ASP A 101 5.70 -2.24 0.06
N THR A 102 6.23 -3.41 -0.23
CA THR A 102 6.39 -3.93 -1.58
C THR A 102 5.59 -5.22 -1.84
N ILE A 103 5.01 -5.79 -0.79
CA ILE A 103 4.32 -7.09 -0.85
C ILE A 103 2.91 -6.92 -1.45
N PHE A 104 2.18 -5.89 -1.03
CA PHE A 104 0.87 -5.56 -1.59
C PHE A 104 0.95 -4.44 -2.62
N ARG A 105 1.80 -3.43 -2.43
CA ARG A 105 1.85 -2.26 -3.32
C ARG A 105 2.30 -2.64 -4.74
N GLU A 106 3.36 -3.42 -4.91
CA GLU A 106 3.83 -3.82 -6.25
C GLU A 106 2.76 -4.64 -7.02
N PRO A 107 2.16 -5.70 -6.43
CA PRO A 107 1.07 -6.40 -7.11
C PRO A 107 -0.15 -5.54 -7.39
N THR A 108 -0.47 -4.56 -6.54
CA THR A 108 -1.57 -3.62 -6.75
C THR A 108 -1.31 -2.72 -7.96
N ILE A 109 -0.13 -2.13 -8.06
CA ILE A 109 0.31 -1.35 -9.24
C ILE A 109 0.17 -2.19 -10.51
N ARG A 110 0.66 -3.41 -10.50
CA ARG A 110 0.60 -4.35 -11.62
C ARG A 110 -0.85 -4.71 -11.99
N PHE A 111 -1.68 -4.95 -10.98
CA PHE A 111 -3.11 -5.25 -11.18
C PHE A 111 -3.84 -4.06 -11.83
N ILE A 112 -3.63 -2.84 -11.34
CA ILE A 112 -4.21 -1.62 -11.90
C ILE A 112 -3.78 -1.45 -13.35
N LYS A 113 -2.47 -1.58 -13.63
CA LYS A 113 -1.90 -1.47 -14.98
C LYS A 113 -2.54 -2.45 -15.99
N GLU A 114 -2.87 -3.66 -15.56
CA GLU A 114 -3.56 -4.61 -16.43
C GLU A 114 -5.06 -4.35 -16.50
N ARG A 115 -5.66 -3.92 -15.40
CA ARG A 115 -7.12 -3.70 -15.34
C ARG A 115 -7.57 -2.49 -16.15
N VAL A 116 -6.80 -1.40 -16.21
CA VAL A 116 -7.15 -0.19 -16.99
C VAL A 116 -7.22 -0.45 -18.49
N LYS A 117 -6.57 -1.51 -18.99
CA LYS A 117 -6.65 -1.92 -20.40
C LYS A 117 -8.01 -2.51 -20.77
N CYS A 118 -8.85 -2.85 -19.77
CA CYS A 118 -10.20 -3.35 -20.03
C CYS A 118 -11.11 -2.19 -20.45
N PRO A 119 -11.88 -2.34 -21.54
CA PRO A 119 -12.85 -1.32 -21.98
C PRO A 119 -13.83 -0.96 -20.88
N ASP A 120 -14.13 0.33 -20.74
CA ASP A 120 -15.11 0.89 -19.78
C ASP A 120 -14.75 0.61 -18.30
N SER A 121 -13.54 0.16 -18.00
CA SER A 121 -13.07 -0.02 -16.62
C SER A 121 -12.95 1.32 -15.91
N LYS A 122 -13.42 1.38 -14.66
CA LYS A 122 -13.25 2.54 -13.75
C LYS A 122 -12.53 2.06 -12.51
N ILE A 123 -11.27 2.49 -12.36
CA ILE A 123 -10.43 2.13 -11.23
C ILE A 123 -10.00 3.40 -10.53
N TYR A 124 -10.19 3.43 -9.23
CA TYR A 124 -9.74 4.50 -8.36
C TYR A 124 -8.70 3.93 -7.40
N SER A 125 -7.53 4.53 -7.37
CA SER A 125 -6.43 4.09 -6.52
C SER A 125 -6.24 5.00 -5.33
N PHE A 126 -5.89 4.45 -4.18
CA PHE A 126 -5.49 5.20 -3.00
C PHE A 126 -4.25 4.60 -2.34
N GLN A 127 -3.56 5.43 -1.57
CA GLN A 127 -2.56 5.01 -0.62
C GLN A 127 -2.77 5.75 0.70
N PHE A 128 -2.91 5.01 1.80
CA PHE A 128 -3.03 5.60 3.13
C PHE A 128 -1.64 5.79 3.72
N THR A 129 -1.26 7.06 3.92
CA THR A 129 0.12 7.44 4.26
C THR A 129 0.23 8.20 5.58
N TYR A 130 -0.87 8.28 6.33
CA TYR A 130 -0.90 9.01 7.60
C TYR A 130 0.15 8.48 8.57
N GLU A 131 0.87 9.39 9.20
CA GLU A 131 1.78 9.08 10.30
C GLU A 131 1.10 9.38 11.64
N PHE A 132 0.91 8.35 12.43
CA PHE A 132 0.30 8.45 13.74
C PHE A 132 1.31 9.00 14.76
N PRO A 133 0.90 9.91 15.69
CA PRO A 133 1.83 10.57 16.62
C PRO A 133 2.37 9.66 17.73
N MET A 134 2.03 8.37 17.73
CA MET A 134 2.51 7.41 18.70
C MET A 134 3.97 6.98 18.40
N PHE A 135 4.74 6.69 19.45
CA PHE A 135 6.12 6.21 19.34
C PHE A 135 7.02 7.08 18.44
N ASP A 136 6.99 8.41 18.60
CA ASP A 136 7.75 9.38 17.80
C ASP A 136 7.42 9.36 16.29
N GLY A 137 6.23 8.95 15.94
CA GLY A 137 5.74 8.92 14.57
C GLY A 137 5.69 7.51 13.97
N LYS A 138 4.55 6.83 14.08
CA LYS A 138 4.32 5.53 13.45
C LYS A 138 3.66 5.71 12.09
N ILE A 139 4.32 5.28 11.02
CA ILE A 139 3.69 5.27 9.70
C ILE A 139 2.51 4.29 9.66
N ALA A 140 1.60 4.50 8.72
CA ALA A 140 0.44 3.64 8.51
C ALA A 140 0.84 2.17 8.35
N TRP A 141 0.20 1.28 9.11
CA TRP A 141 0.40 -0.18 9.10
C TRP A 141 -0.85 -0.91 8.61
N HIS A 142 -0.75 -2.19 8.37
CA HIS A 142 -1.84 -3.01 7.85
C HIS A 142 -3.15 -2.82 8.63
N CYS A 143 -4.22 -2.52 7.89
CA CYS A 143 -5.56 -2.25 8.42
C CYS A 143 -5.72 -0.94 9.21
N SER A 144 -4.71 -0.06 9.27
CA SER A 144 -4.82 1.21 10.00
C SER A 144 -5.82 2.19 9.37
N GLU A 145 -6.15 2.06 8.09
CA GLU A 145 -7.13 2.86 7.36
C GLU A 145 -8.58 2.41 7.59
N ILE A 146 -8.78 1.16 8.02
CA ILE A 146 -10.12 0.56 8.18
C ILE A 146 -11.02 1.37 9.12
N PRO A 147 -10.57 1.81 10.31
CA PRO A 147 -11.39 2.61 11.20
C PRO A 147 -11.87 3.93 10.58
N PHE A 148 -11.08 4.52 9.68
CA PHE A 148 -11.44 5.73 8.95
C PHE A 148 -12.52 5.44 7.89
N ALA A 149 -12.36 4.37 7.13
CA ALA A 149 -13.32 3.95 6.11
C ALA A 149 -14.70 3.60 6.72
N PHE A 150 -14.72 2.97 7.89
CA PHE A 150 -15.94 2.59 8.60
C PHE A 150 -16.48 3.63 9.59
N HIS A 151 -15.86 4.81 9.66
CA HIS A 151 -16.26 5.90 10.56
C HIS A 151 -16.36 5.47 12.04
N ASN A 152 -15.34 4.76 12.52
CA ASN A 152 -15.33 4.20 13.87
C ASN A 152 -14.00 4.31 14.61
N ILE A 153 -13.19 5.37 14.31
CA ILE A 153 -11.93 5.62 15.04
C ILE A 153 -12.16 5.79 16.56
N ASP A 154 -13.36 6.18 16.97
CA ASP A 154 -13.75 6.27 18.39
C ASP A 154 -13.69 4.91 19.10
N LYS A 155 -13.75 3.80 18.37
CA LYS A 155 -13.60 2.43 18.88
C LYS A 155 -12.15 1.93 18.84
N VAL A 156 -11.26 2.67 18.18
CA VAL A 156 -9.86 2.30 17.99
C VAL A 156 -8.97 3.44 18.51
N PRO A 157 -8.66 3.47 19.81
CA PRO A 157 -8.02 4.62 20.46
C PRO A 157 -6.71 5.05 19.78
N VAL A 158 -5.94 4.12 19.24
CA VAL A 158 -4.69 4.40 18.52
C VAL A 158 -4.90 5.20 17.23
N CYS A 159 -6.09 5.14 16.63
CA CYS A 159 -6.45 5.89 15.43
C CYS A 159 -7.13 7.23 15.76
N ASN A 160 -7.55 7.44 17.02
CA ASN A 160 -8.22 8.66 17.45
C ASN A 160 -7.22 9.66 18.02
N CYS A 161 -6.57 10.41 17.14
CA CYS A 161 -5.52 11.38 17.48
C CYS A 161 -6.07 12.84 17.50
N GLY A 162 -7.36 13.05 17.69
CA GLY A 162 -7.98 14.36 17.81
C GLY A 162 -8.64 14.88 16.53
N GLU A 163 -8.72 16.20 16.39
CA GLU A 163 -9.50 16.86 15.32
C GLU A 163 -9.00 16.50 13.89
N GLU A 164 -7.71 16.30 13.75
CA GLU A 164 -7.10 15.94 12.47
C GLU A 164 -7.62 14.58 11.97
N THR A 165 -7.56 13.56 12.81
CA THR A 165 -8.05 12.22 12.46
C THR A 165 -9.56 12.16 12.33
N ASN A 166 -10.30 12.98 13.10
CA ASN A 166 -11.75 13.10 12.92
C ASN A 166 -12.08 13.67 11.53
N ARG A 167 -11.39 14.72 11.08
CA ARG A 167 -11.58 15.28 9.73
C ARG A 167 -11.22 14.26 8.65
N MET A 168 -10.11 13.55 8.81
CA MET A 168 -9.70 12.49 7.88
C MET A 168 -10.77 11.38 7.79
N GLN A 169 -11.30 10.94 8.93
CA GLN A 169 -12.36 9.95 8.98
C GLN A 169 -13.58 10.38 8.17
N GLU A 170 -14.05 11.63 8.33
CA GLU A 170 -15.19 12.15 7.55
C GLU A 170 -14.92 12.07 6.05
N GLN A 171 -13.76 12.52 5.60
CA GLN A 171 -13.37 12.52 4.19
C GLN A 171 -13.25 11.10 3.61
N ILE A 172 -12.58 10.20 4.33
CA ILE A 172 -12.35 8.84 3.88
C ILE A 172 -13.66 8.06 3.86
N CYS A 173 -14.45 8.10 4.95
CA CYS A 173 -15.75 7.46 4.99
C CYS A 173 -16.68 7.96 3.87
N GLN A 174 -16.74 9.28 3.63
CA GLN A 174 -17.49 9.85 2.53
C GLN A 174 -17.08 9.27 1.18
N ALA A 175 -15.77 9.11 0.93
CA ALA A 175 -15.26 8.53 -0.31
C ALA A 175 -15.75 7.09 -0.51
N TRP A 176 -15.72 6.26 0.53
CA TRP A 176 -16.24 4.88 0.47
C TRP A 176 -17.76 4.83 0.26
N VAL A 177 -18.51 5.67 0.97
CA VAL A 177 -19.97 5.75 0.83
C VAL A 177 -20.37 6.25 -0.56
N SER A 178 -19.72 7.29 -1.10
CA SER A 178 -19.99 7.78 -2.44
C SER A 178 -19.67 6.73 -3.50
N PHE A 179 -18.53 6.05 -3.38
CA PHE A 179 -18.15 4.95 -4.26
C PHE A 179 -19.19 3.81 -4.23
N ALA A 180 -19.63 3.39 -3.06
CA ALA A 180 -20.64 2.34 -2.92
C ALA A 180 -21.99 2.71 -3.58
N ARG A 181 -22.35 3.99 -3.57
CA ARG A 181 -23.61 4.49 -4.15
C ARG A 181 -23.53 4.74 -5.64
N THR A 182 -22.41 5.23 -6.13
CA THR A 182 -22.30 5.81 -7.49
C THR A 182 -21.25 5.13 -8.36
N GLY A 183 -20.38 4.31 -7.77
CA GLY A 183 -19.19 3.77 -8.44
C GLY A 183 -18.05 4.78 -8.60
N LYS A 184 -18.16 5.97 -7.97
CA LYS A 184 -17.14 7.02 -7.98
C LYS A 184 -16.87 7.50 -6.54
N PRO A 185 -15.61 7.44 -6.05
CA PRO A 185 -15.27 8.01 -4.74
C PRO A 185 -15.23 9.55 -4.84
N GLU A 186 -15.64 10.23 -3.78
CA GLU A 186 -15.66 11.69 -3.73
C GLU A 186 -15.13 12.18 -2.38
N ILE A 187 -14.18 13.10 -2.42
CA ILE A 187 -13.72 13.90 -1.29
C ILE A 187 -13.99 15.36 -1.64
N SER A 188 -14.65 16.10 -0.73
CA SER A 188 -15.02 17.48 -0.98
C SER A 188 -13.81 18.33 -1.35
N GLY A 189 -13.94 19.06 -2.46
CA GLY A 189 -12.90 19.99 -2.96
C GLY A 189 -11.73 19.30 -3.69
N ILE A 190 -11.75 17.97 -3.86
CA ILE A 190 -10.69 17.23 -4.55
C ILE A 190 -11.30 16.43 -5.70
N GLU A 191 -10.83 16.70 -6.92
CA GLU A 191 -11.15 15.84 -8.05
C GLU A 191 -10.34 14.53 -7.94
N TRP A 192 -11.05 13.40 -7.91
CA TRP A 192 -10.45 12.06 -7.89
C TRP A 192 -10.68 11.40 -9.25
N PRO A 193 -9.72 11.47 -10.19
CA PRO A 193 -9.85 10.85 -11.50
C PRO A 193 -9.68 9.33 -11.40
N ALA A 194 -10.31 8.62 -12.32
CA ALA A 194 -10.02 7.20 -12.50
C ALA A 194 -8.62 7.03 -13.11
N CYS A 195 -7.95 5.93 -12.75
CA CYS A 195 -6.68 5.54 -13.36
C CYS A 195 -6.84 5.32 -14.87
N ALA A 196 -5.80 5.64 -15.62
CA ALA A 196 -5.73 5.43 -17.07
C ALA A 196 -4.50 4.58 -17.44
N ASP A 197 -4.41 4.17 -18.72
CA ASP A 197 -3.22 3.44 -19.18
C ASP A 197 -1.98 4.34 -19.09
N GLY A 198 -0.97 3.84 -18.40
CA GLY A 198 0.26 4.60 -18.10
C GLY A 198 0.13 5.63 -16.98
N ASP A 199 -1.06 5.82 -16.41
CA ASP A 199 -1.31 6.82 -15.38
C ASP A 199 -2.17 6.30 -14.22
N GLU A 200 -1.53 5.93 -13.12
CA GLU A 200 -2.19 5.64 -11.85
C GLU A 200 -2.39 6.95 -11.07
N ALA A 201 -3.60 7.50 -11.11
CA ALA A 201 -4.01 8.62 -10.26
C ALA A 201 -4.28 8.10 -8.83
N VAL A 202 -3.32 8.29 -7.94
CA VAL A 202 -3.38 7.82 -6.56
C VAL A 202 -3.87 8.92 -5.64
N MET A 203 -4.97 8.68 -4.94
CA MET A 203 -5.38 9.51 -3.81
C MET A 203 -4.49 9.19 -2.61
N MET A 204 -3.60 10.10 -2.27
CA MET A 204 -2.83 10.05 -1.03
C MET A 204 -3.77 10.44 0.12
N LEU A 205 -4.13 9.47 0.95
CA LEU A 205 -4.96 9.66 2.14
C LEU A 205 -4.04 9.95 3.33
N ASP A 206 -3.91 11.22 3.66
CA ASP A 206 -3.05 11.75 4.72
C ASP A 206 -3.78 12.93 5.39
N LYS A 207 -3.11 13.67 6.28
CA LYS A 207 -3.58 14.94 6.89
C LYS A 207 -4.23 15.86 5.86
N GLU A 208 -3.61 15.94 4.69
CA GLU A 208 -4.13 16.60 3.51
C GLU A 208 -4.22 15.60 2.36
N CYS A 209 -5.45 15.24 2.01
CA CYS A 209 -5.69 14.39 0.86
C CYS A 209 -5.29 15.09 -0.44
N ARG A 210 -4.58 14.39 -1.33
CA ARG A 210 -4.14 14.92 -2.62
C ARG A 210 -3.98 13.84 -3.67
N ILE A 211 -4.19 14.18 -4.94
CA ILE A 211 -3.88 13.28 -6.06
C ILE A 211 -2.40 13.39 -6.42
N ARG A 212 -1.77 12.24 -6.64
CA ARG A 212 -0.46 12.11 -7.27
C ARG A 212 -0.51 11.07 -8.37
N HIS A 213 0.28 11.28 -9.41
CA HIS A 213 0.33 10.40 -10.58
C HIS A 213 1.58 9.53 -10.52
N ASN A 214 1.39 8.21 -10.54
CA ASN A 214 2.47 7.20 -10.47
C ASN A 214 3.52 7.50 -9.37
N PRO A 215 3.13 7.84 -8.12
CA PRO A 215 4.04 8.51 -7.19
C PRO A 215 5.25 7.66 -6.80
N ASP A 216 5.07 6.36 -6.67
CA ASP A 216 6.02 5.43 -6.03
C ASP A 216 6.39 4.21 -6.89
N HIS A 217 5.98 4.19 -8.16
CA HIS A 217 6.18 3.01 -9.03
C HIS A 217 7.65 2.59 -9.14
N GLU A 218 8.55 3.56 -9.36
CA GLU A 218 9.98 3.28 -9.50
C GLU A 218 10.58 2.85 -8.16
N LEU A 219 10.29 3.60 -7.10
CA LEU A 219 10.74 3.29 -5.74
C LEU A 219 10.35 1.86 -5.34
N VAL A 220 9.08 1.50 -5.48
CA VAL A 220 8.56 0.17 -5.11
C VAL A 220 9.20 -0.93 -5.93
N ASN A 221 9.39 -0.72 -7.24
CA ASN A 221 10.07 -1.68 -8.11
C ASN A 221 11.54 -1.90 -7.72
N ARG A 222 12.27 -0.85 -7.39
CA ARG A 222 13.66 -0.91 -6.95
C ARG A 222 13.78 -1.59 -5.59
N LEU A 223 12.97 -1.17 -4.61
CA LEU A 223 12.92 -1.81 -3.29
C LEU A 223 12.64 -3.31 -3.39
N LYS A 224 11.65 -3.70 -4.20
CA LYS A 224 11.31 -5.11 -4.41
C LYS A 224 12.47 -5.94 -4.93
N LYS A 225 13.26 -5.37 -5.86
CA LYS A 225 14.45 -6.05 -6.41
C LYS A 225 15.51 -6.26 -5.33
N LEU A 226 15.81 -5.24 -4.52
CA LEU A 226 16.82 -5.33 -3.45
C LEU A 226 16.41 -6.37 -2.40
N GLN A 227 15.18 -6.30 -1.89
CA GLN A 227 14.64 -7.26 -0.92
C GLN A 227 14.65 -8.71 -1.43
N THR A 228 14.46 -8.91 -2.74
CA THR A 228 14.46 -10.26 -3.33
C THR A 228 15.88 -10.81 -3.52
N ALA A 229 16.85 -9.94 -3.79
CA ALA A 229 18.25 -10.31 -3.94
C ALA A 229 18.87 -10.78 -2.62
N GLU A 230 18.57 -10.12 -1.50
CA GLU A 230 19.04 -10.52 -0.16
C GLU A 230 18.55 -11.92 0.24
N HIS A 231 17.26 -12.21 0.04
CA HIS A 231 16.71 -13.54 0.34
C HIS A 231 17.31 -14.66 -0.50
N SER A 232 17.88 -14.33 -1.67
CA SER A 232 18.55 -15.31 -2.53
C SER A 232 19.96 -15.63 -2.04
N VAL A 233 20.63 -14.70 -1.38
CA VAL A 233 21.99 -14.89 -0.82
C VAL A 233 21.93 -15.69 0.48
N GLU A 234 20.96 -15.46 1.34
CA GLU A 234 20.78 -16.24 2.60
C GLU A 234 20.47 -17.72 2.36
N ASN A 235 19.69 -18.02 1.29
CA ASN A 235 19.34 -19.41 0.94
C ASN A 235 20.48 -20.20 0.27
N VAL A 236 21.59 -19.59 -0.11
CA VAL A 236 22.78 -20.26 -0.67
C VAL A 236 23.80 -20.63 0.40
N GLN A 237 23.65 -20.11 1.63
CA GLN A 237 24.57 -20.36 2.75
C GLN A 237 24.08 -21.43 3.75
N HIS A 238 23.01 -22.14 3.44
CA HIS A 238 22.47 -23.31 4.17
C HIS A 238 22.31 -24.47 3.17
#